data_ee1058419900ba976f4b0b3c7b88893f
#
_entry.id   ee1058419900ba976f4b0b3c7b88893f
#
_cell.length_a   1.000
_cell.length_b   1.000
_cell.length_c   1.000
_cell.angle_alpha   90.00
_cell.angle_beta   90.00
_cell.angle_gamma   90.00
#
_symmetry.space_group_name_H-M   'P 1'
#
loop_
_entity.id
_entity.type
_entity.pdbx_description
1 polymer ?
#
loop_
_entity_poly.entity_id
_entity_poly.type
_entity_poly.pdbx_seq_one_letter_code
_entity_poly.pdbx_strand_id
1 'polypeptide(L)'
;MKRDYGGVGTIALRASALLKAMSQDIEDQRKEFNQTEYYQTFTRNAVAKLPKLSRRIVEQAIKEMEDDGYQFNKKQVGNVEQYALTIQNVIDIYAHRKIPKYRDIYKSPYVIFVVNLKGGVSKTVSTVTLAHALRVHQDLLRHDLRILVIDLDPQASSTMFLDHTHSIGSILETAAQAMLNDLDAETLRKEVIRPTIVPGVDVIPASIDDGFVASQWKELVEEHLPGQNQYEILRRNIIDRVADDYDFIFIDTGPHLDPFLLNGLAASDLLLTPTPPAQVDFHSTLKYLTRLPEMLEQLEEEGVEPRLSASIGFMSKMTGKRDHETSHSLAREVYASNILDSSLPRLDGFERCGESFDTVISANPQSYPGSAEALKKARTEAERFTKAVFDRIEFVRGEAA
;
A
#
# COMPACT_ATOMS: atom_id res chain seq x y z
N MET A 1 30.62 -7.61 33.08
CA MET A 1 29.21 -7.54 33.50
C MET A 1 28.57 -6.38 32.74
N LYS A 2 27.67 -6.66 31.77
CA LYS A 2 26.89 -5.59 31.14
C LYS A 2 25.98 -4.96 32.17
N ARG A 3 25.96 -3.62 32.26
CA ARG A 3 25.05 -2.89 33.17
C ARG A 3 23.60 -3.24 32.82
N ASP A 4 22.82 -3.68 33.80
CA ASP A 4 21.40 -4.10 33.60
C ASP A 4 20.43 -2.91 33.51
N TYR A 5 20.88 -1.69 33.48
CA TYR A 5 20.04 -0.48 33.33
C TYR A 5 18.64 -0.59 33.95
N GLY A 6 18.53 -1.07 35.20
CA GLY A 6 17.25 -1.18 35.93
C GLY A 6 16.27 -2.23 35.37
N GLY A 7 16.75 -3.33 34.79
CA GLY A 7 15.93 -4.42 34.30
C GLY A 7 15.55 -4.33 32.81
N VAL A 8 16.06 -3.34 32.08
CA VAL A 8 15.77 -3.16 30.63
C VAL A 8 16.07 -4.44 29.82
N GLY A 9 17.19 -5.14 30.13
CA GLY A 9 17.54 -6.39 29.46
C GLY A 9 16.48 -7.50 29.67
N THR A 10 15.96 -7.61 30.87
CA THR A 10 14.89 -8.59 31.21
C THR A 10 13.59 -8.24 30.51
N ILE A 11 13.22 -6.94 30.47
CA ILE A 11 12.02 -6.47 29.76
C ILE A 11 12.16 -6.76 28.25
N ALA A 12 13.31 -6.46 27.65
CA ALA A 12 13.57 -6.71 26.23
C ALA A 12 13.44 -8.20 25.87
N LEU A 13 13.98 -9.10 26.69
CA LEU A 13 13.84 -10.55 26.48
C LEU A 13 12.40 -11.02 26.54
N ARG A 14 11.61 -10.49 27.50
CA ARG A 14 10.18 -10.83 27.61
C ARG A 14 9.37 -10.28 26.43
N ALA A 15 9.66 -9.05 26.01
CA ALA A 15 9.01 -8.44 24.85
C ALA A 15 9.32 -9.25 23.57
N SER A 16 10.58 -9.65 23.34
CA SER A 16 10.96 -10.48 22.20
C SER A 16 10.26 -11.84 22.21
N ALA A 17 10.16 -12.49 23.39
CA ALA A 17 9.46 -13.76 23.50
C ALA A 17 7.97 -13.62 23.20
N LEU A 18 7.32 -12.54 23.69
CA LEU A 18 5.92 -12.27 23.42
C LEU A 18 5.66 -11.97 21.94
N LEU A 19 6.49 -11.15 21.31
CA LEU A 19 6.38 -10.86 19.87
C LEU A 19 6.45 -12.14 19.03
N LYS A 20 7.39 -13.05 19.34
CA LYS A 20 7.49 -14.34 18.65
C LYS A 20 6.25 -15.20 18.84
N ALA A 21 5.70 -15.26 20.08
CA ALA A 21 4.49 -16.01 20.34
C ALA A 21 3.28 -15.43 19.59
N MET A 22 3.10 -14.12 19.57
CA MET A 22 2.01 -13.45 18.83
C MET A 22 2.10 -13.71 17.32
N SER A 23 3.31 -13.66 16.75
CA SER A 23 3.51 -13.98 15.33
C SER A 23 3.19 -15.43 15.02
N GLN A 24 3.64 -16.35 15.87
CA GLN A 24 3.37 -17.78 15.71
C GLN A 24 1.85 -18.07 15.79
N ASP A 25 1.14 -17.44 16.71
CA ASP A 25 -0.32 -17.57 16.83
C ASP A 25 -1.03 -17.12 15.55
N ILE A 26 -0.59 -16.03 14.92
CA ILE A 26 -1.16 -15.54 13.66
C ILE A 26 -0.87 -16.53 12.52
N GLU A 27 0.35 -17.03 12.42
CA GLU A 27 0.72 -18.04 11.41
C GLU A 27 -0.09 -19.34 11.58
N ASP A 28 -0.25 -19.79 12.81
CA ASP A 28 -0.98 -21.03 13.10
C ASP A 28 -2.48 -20.87 12.80
N GLN A 29 -3.07 -19.72 13.12
CA GLN A 29 -4.44 -19.39 12.71
C GLN A 29 -4.58 -19.36 11.17
N ARG A 30 -3.64 -18.76 10.45
CA ARG A 30 -3.65 -18.74 8.98
C ARG A 30 -3.53 -20.14 8.38
N LYS A 31 -2.71 -21.02 8.95
CA LYS A 31 -2.59 -22.43 8.53
C LYS A 31 -3.87 -23.21 8.82
N GLU A 32 -4.46 -23.05 10.01
CA GLU A 32 -5.70 -23.72 10.42
C GLU A 32 -6.85 -23.40 9.46
N PHE A 33 -6.94 -22.16 8.99
CA PHE A 33 -7.97 -21.72 8.05
C PHE A 33 -7.56 -21.86 6.57
N ASN A 34 -6.43 -22.53 6.24
CA ASN A 34 -5.89 -22.65 4.89
C ASN A 34 -5.75 -21.29 4.16
N GLN A 35 -5.27 -20.26 4.88
CA GLN A 35 -5.14 -18.90 4.37
C GLN A 35 -3.75 -18.64 3.77
N THR A 36 -3.23 -19.56 2.99
CA THR A 36 -1.96 -19.40 2.26
C THR A 36 -2.13 -18.61 0.96
N GLU A 37 -3.38 -18.43 0.51
CA GLU A 37 -3.72 -17.72 -0.72
C GLU A 37 -4.84 -16.72 -0.47
N TYR A 38 -4.93 -15.72 -1.35
CA TYR A 38 -6.02 -14.75 -1.29
C TYR A 38 -7.37 -15.42 -1.48
N TYR A 39 -8.28 -15.24 -0.54
CA TYR A 39 -9.52 -16.02 -0.39
C TYR A 39 -10.57 -15.74 -1.46
N GLN A 40 -10.53 -14.58 -2.15
CA GLN A 40 -11.62 -14.15 -3.03
C GLN A 40 -11.62 -14.94 -4.34
N THR A 41 -12.77 -15.55 -4.65
CA THR A 41 -13.01 -16.19 -5.93
C THR A 41 -14.33 -15.70 -6.54
N PHE A 42 -14.42 -15.83 -7.85
CA PHE A 42 -15.56 -15.37 -8.63
C PHE A 42 -16.27 -16.56 -9.29
N THR A 43 -17.60 -16.54 -9.29
CA THR A 43 -18.39 -17.43 -10.17
C THR A 43 -18.35 -16.89 -11.60
N ARG A 44 -18.60 -17.74 -12.61
CA ARG A 44 -18.73 -17.30 -14.01
C ARG A 44 -19.75 -16.17 -14.18
N ASN A 45 -20.85 -16.21 -13.44
CA ASN A 45 -21.88 -15.16 -13.48
C ASN A 45 -21.38 -13.85 -12.87
N ALA A 46 -20.53 -13.89 -11.85
CA ALA A 46 -19.91 -12.69 -11.28
C ALA A 46 -18.93 -12.07 -12.29
N VAL A 47 -18.07 -12.87 -12.91
CA VAL A 47 -17.14 -12.39 -13.95
C VAL A 47 -17.88 -11.80 -15.14
N ALA A 48 -19.02 -12.37 -15.54
CA ALA A 48 -19.84 -11.86 -16.64
C ALA A 48 -20.44 -10.46 -16.41
N LYS A 49 -20.42 -9.98 -15.14
CA LYS A 49 -20.89 -8.63 -14.78
C LYS A 49 -19.77 -7.60 -14.74
N LEU A 50 -18.51 -8.03 -14.85
CA LEU A 50 -17.37 -7.15 -14.85
C LEU A 50 -17.31 -6.29 -16.15
N PRO A 51 -16.67 -5.11 -16.11
CA PRO A 51 -16.58 -4.23 -17.26
C PRO A 51 -16.06 -4.93 -18.52
N LYS A 52 -16.65 -4.62 -19.67
CA LYS A 52 -16.31 -5.19 -21.00
C LYS A 52 -16.48 -6.70 -21.14
N LEU A 53 -17.08 -7.39 -20.17
CA LEU A 53 -17.43 -8.80 -20.23
C LEU A 53 -18.95 -9.00 -20.31
N SER A 54 -19.34 -10.17 -20.79
CA SER A 54 -20.72 -10.64 -20.79
C SER A 54 -20.73 -12.16 -20.63
N ARG A 55 -21.87 -12.75 -20.31
CA ARG A 55 -21.96 -14.20 -20.12
C ARG A 55 -21.42 -14.97 -21.33
N ARG A 56 -21.82 -14.59 -22.55
CA ARG A 56 -21.35 -15.23 -23.80
C ARG A 56 -19.84 -15.12 -23.95
N ILE A 57 -19.27 -13.94 -23.68
CA ILE A 57 -17.82 -13.70 -23.80
C ILE A 57 -17.06 -14.56 -22.80
N VAL A 58 -17.50 -14.62 -21.54
CA VAL A 58 -16.84 -15.41 -20.49
C VAL A 58 -16.92 -16.91 -20.79
N GLU A 59 -18.10 -17.42 -21.18
CA GLU A 59 -18.28 -18.85 -21.53
C GLU A 59 -17.41 -19.23 -22.73
N GLN A 60 -17.32 -18.38 -23.75
CA GLN A 60 -16.48 -18.60 -24.91
C GLN A 60 -14.98 -18.56 -24.54
N ALA A 61 -14.53 -17.55 -23.79
CA ALA A 61 -13.15 -17.44 -23.37
C ALA A 61 -12.68 -18.63 -22.53
N ILE A 62 -13.50 -19.05 -21.55
CA ILE A 62 -13.22 -20.22 -20.71
C ILE A 62 -13.05 -21.46 -21.59
N LYS A 63 -13.96 -21.69 -22.52
CA LYS A 63 -13.89 -22.85 -23.41
C LYS A 63 -12.63 -22.82 -24.27
N GLU A 64 -12.34 -21.70 -24.94
CA GLU A 64 -11.16 -21.55 -25.78
C GLU A 64 -9.85 -21.77 -24.98
N MET A 65 -9.77 -21.22 -23.77
CA MET A 65 -8.62 -21.37 -22.90
C MET A 65 -8.46 -22.82 -22.38
N GLU A 66 -9.57 -23.50 -22.00
CA GLU A 66 -9.53 -24.93 -21.60
C GLU A 66 -9.15 -25.83 -22.77
N ASP A 67 -9.62 -25.55 -23.99
CA ASP A 67 -9.23 -26.27 -25.21
C ASP A 67 -7.73 -26.11 -25.50
N ASP A 68 -7.13 -24.96 -25.11
CA ASP A 68 -5.68 -24.69 -25.17
C ASP A 68 -4.89 -25.24 -23.96
N GLY A 69 -5.57 -25.94 -23.03
CA GLY A 69 -4.93 -26.59 -21.87
C GLY A 69 -4.83 -25.73 -20.60
N TYR A 70 -5.45 -24.54 -20.57
CA TYR A 70 -5.49 -23.71 -19.36
C TYR A 70 -6.37 -24.34 -18.27
N GLN A 71 -5.91 -24.31 -17.04
CA GLN A 71 -6.64 -24.86 -15.90
C GLN A 71 -7.22 -23.75 -15.03
N PHE A 72 -8.55 -23.64 -15.03
CA PHE A 72 -9.25 -22.73 -14.14
C PHE A 72 -9.40 -23.35 -12.75
N ASN A 73 -9.35 -22.50 -11.72
CA ASN A 73 -9.63 -22.90 -10.36
C ASN A 73 -11.12 -23.28 -10.21
N LYS A 74 -11.35 -24.44 -9.60
CA LYS A 74 -12.68 -25.00 -9.36
C LYS A 74 -12.78 -25.46 -7.90
N LYS A 75 -13.99 -25.49 -7.36
CA LYS A 75 -14.27 -26.00 -6.02
C LYS A 75 -15.42 -26.97 -6.03
N GLN A 76 -15.35 -27.94 -5.14
CA GLN A 76 -16.41 -28.90 -4.94
C GLN A 76 -17.54 -28.25 -4.12
N VAL A 77 -18.78 -28.28 -4.66
CA VAL A 77 -19.98 -27.83 -3.97
C VAL A 77 -20.99 -28.98 -3.99
N GLY A 78 -21.09 -29.71 -2.88
CA GLY A 78 -21.78 -30.99 -2.85
C GLY A 78 -21.12 -31.99 -3.79
N ASN A 79 -21.87 -32.57 -4.71
CA ASN A 79 -21.38 -33.55 -5.70
C ASN A 79 -21.03 -32.90 -7.05
N VAL A 80 -20.99 -31.58 -7.14
CA VAL A 80 -20.73 -30.86 -8.40
C VAL A 80 -19.51 -29.98 -8.28
N GLU A 81 -18.61 -30.08 -9.26
CA GLU A 81 -17.48 -29.19 -9.41
C GLU A 81 -17.94 -27.87 -10.05
N GLN A 82 -17.64 -26.73 -9.41
CA GLN A 82 -18.02 -25.41 -9.86
C GLN A 82 -16.79 -24.51 -10.01
N TYR A 83 -16.79 -23.61 -11.01
CA TYR A 83 -15.75 -22.63 -11.16
C TYR A 83 -15.71 -21.68 -9.96
N ALA A 84 -14.53 -21.56 -9.38
CA ALA A 84 -14.16 -20.62 -8.32
C ALA A 84 -12.98 -19.79 -8.82
N LEU A 85 -13.23 -18.94 -9.82
CA LEU A 85 -12.20 -18.23 -10.57
C LEU A 85 -11.44 -17.28 -9.65
N THR A 86 -10.13 -17.42 -9.58
CA THR A 86 -9.25 -16.51 -8.84
C THR A 86 -9.14 -15.17 -9.56
N ILE A 87 -8.58 -14.15 -8.88
CA ILE A 87 -8.25 -12.87 -9.53
C ILE A 87 -7.39 -13.10 -10.78
N GLN A 88 -6.39 -13.98 -10.70
CA GLN A 88 -5.52 -14.28 -11.82
C GLN A 88 -6.30 -14.92 -12.99
N ASN A 89 -7.21 -15.86 -12.72
CA ASN A 89 -8.06 -16.42 -13.78
C ASN A 89 -8.90 -15.34 -14.48
N VAL A 90 -9.41 -14.36 -13.73
CA VAL A 90 -10.17 -13.23 -14.32
C VAL A 90 -9.29 -12.34 -15.19
N ILE A 91 -8.09 -12.04 -14.72
CA ILE A 91 -7.09 -11.25 -15.48
C ILE A 91 -6.68 -11.98 -16.76
N ASP A 92 -6.47 -13.29 -16.69
CA ASP A 92 -6.10 -14.10 -17.86
C ASP A 92 -7.25 -14.17 -18.88
N ILE A 93 -8.51 -14.17 -18.45
CA ILE A 93 -9.66 -14.00 -19.35
C ILE A 93 -9.61 -12.65 -20.06
N TYR A 94 -9.29 -11.56 -19.36
CA TYR A 94 -9.12 -10.24 -20.00
C TYR A 94 -7.95 -10.24 -20.98
N ALA A 95 -6.82 -10.85 -20.63
CA ALA A 95 -5.65 -10.97 -21.49
C ALA A 95 -5.95 -11.80 -22.75
N HIS A 96 -6.63 -12.95 -22.60
CA HIS A 96 -7.11 -13.78 -23.73
C HIS A 96 -8.01 -12.98 -24.69
N ARG A 97 -8.84 -12.10 -24.14
CA ARG A 97 -9.69 -11.17 -24.89
C ARG A 97 -8.96 -9.95 -25.45
N LYS A 98 -7.63 -9.86 -25.28
CA LYS A 98 -6.78 -8.75 -25.75
C LYS A 98 -7.24 -7.38 -25.23
N ILE A 99 -7.77 -7.33 -24.00
CA ILE A 99 -8.08 -6.07 -23.33
C ILE A 99 -6.76 -5.46 -22.85
N PRO A 100 -6.46 -4.20 -23.21
CA PRO A 100 -5.20 -3.56 -22.83
C PRO A 100 -5.05 -3.49 -21.32
N LYS A 101 -3.86 -3.77 -20.82
CA LYS A 101 -3.45 -3.57 -19.43
C LYS A 101 -3.14 -2.09 -19.19
N TYR A 102 -2.99 -1.70 -17.93
CA TYR A 102 -2.64 -0.33 -17.56
C TYR A 102 -1.28 0.08 -18.13
N ARG A 103 -0.27 -0.80 -18.02
CA ARG A 103 1.08 -0.60 -18.54
C ARG A 103 1.17 -0.56 -20.07
N ASP A 104 0.14 -0.98 -20.79
CA ASP A 104 0.08 -0.80 -22.24
C ASP A 104 -0.19 0.65 -22.63
N ILE A 105 -0.85 1.38 -21.73
CA ILE A 105 -1.22 2.80 -21.89
C ILE A 105 -0.12 3.69 -21.27
N TYR A 106 0.25 3.42 -20.02
CA TYR A 106 1.24 4.20 -19.27
C TYR A 106 2.51 3.37 -19.08
N LYS A 107 3.64 3.88 -19.60
CA LYS A 107 4.93 3.15 -19.64
C LYS A 107 5.75 3.29 -18.35
N SER A 108 5.41 4.25 -17.51
CA SER A 108 6.10 4.49 -16.25
C SER A 108 5.14 4.32 -15.08
N PRO A 109 5.62 3.83 -13.94
CA PRO A 109 4.80 3.78 -12.73
C PRO A 109 4.40 5.19 -12.30
N TYR A 110 3.28 5.30 -11.58
CA TYR A 110 2.90 6.52 -10.91
C TYR A 110 3.21 6.38 -9.42
N VAL A 111 4.07 7.25 -8.92
CA VAL A 111 4.59 7.18 -7.56
C VAL A 111 3.73 8.04 -6.65
N ILE A 112 3.11 7.42 -5.65
CA ILE A 112 2.17 8.05 -4.73
C ILE A 112 2.77 8.06 -3.34
N PHE A 113 2.97 9.23 -2.77
CA PHE A 113 3.44 9.37 -1.40
C PHE A 113 2.28 9.73 -0.48
N VAL A 114 1.92 8.82 0.43
CA VAL A 114 0.89 9.08 1.44
C VAL A 114 1.54 9.76 2.63
N VAL A 115 1.42 11.07 2.71
CA VAL A 115 2.26 11.90 3.58
C VAL A 115 1.49 12.84 4.50
N ASN A 116 1.93 12.91 5.75
CA ASN A 116 1.55 13.90 6.76
C ASN A 116 2.54 13.79 7.93
N LEU A 117 3.01 14.91 8.47
CA LEU A 117 3.92 14.94 9.63
C LEU A 117 3.22 14.64 10.96
N LYS A 118 1.89 14.53 10.99
CA LYS A 118 1.15 14.11 12.17
C LYS A 118 1.06 12.59 12.25
N GLY A 119 1.43 12.03 13.39
CA GLY A 119 1.26 10.60 13.68
C GLY A 119 -0.22 10.23 13.88
N GLY A 120 -0.58 9.00 13.52
CA GLY A 120 -1.92 8.47 13.76
C GLY A 120 -3.03 9.00 12.85
N VAL A 121 -2.71 9.64 11.71
CA VAL A 121 -3.70 10.20 10.77
C VAL A 121 -4.18 9.23 9.69
N SER A 122 -3.83 7.96 9.80
CA SER A 122 -4.16 6.87 8.86
C SER A 122 -3.28 6.81 7.60
N LYS A 123 -2.04 7.32 7.59
CA LYS A 123 -1.11 7.16 6.45
C LYS A 123 -0.99 5.69 6.05
N THR A 124 -0.43 4.87 6.91
CA THR A 124 -0.22 3.43 6.69
C THR A 124 -1.51 2.70 6.32
N VAL A 125 -2.59 2.89 7.09
CA VAL A 125 -3.88 2.22 6.79
C VAL A 125 -4.39 2.60 5.40
N SER A 126 -4.23 3.86 4.98
CA SER A 126 -4.63 4.31 3.65
C SER A 126 -3.74 3.69 2.57
N THR A 127 -2.42 3.68 2.79
CA THR A 127 -1.43 3.10 1.87
C THR A 127 -1.73 1.62 1.59
N VAL A 128 -1.79 0.79 2.62
CA VAL A 128 -1.99 -0.65 2.46
C VAL A 128 -3.39 -1.01 1.97
N THR A 129 -4.40 -0.22 2.37
CA THR A 129 -5.77 -0.39 1.87
C THR A 129 -5.87 -0.07 0.38
N LEU A 130 -5.29 1.06 -0.06
CA LEU A 130 -5.25 1.44 -1.47
C LEU A 130 -4.49 0.43 -2.31
N ALA A 131 -3.31 -0.01 -1.86
CA ALA A 131 -2.50 -0.99 -2.58
C ALA A 131 -3.28 -2.29 -2.84
N HIS A 132 -3.89 -2.88 -1.80
CA HIS A 132 -4.69 -4.08 -1.96
C HIS A 132 -5.97 -3.84 -2.77
N ALA A 133 -6.72 -2.75 -2.47
CA ALA A 133 -8.00 -2.51 -3.10
C ALA A 133 -7.88 -2.14 -4.59
N LEU A 134 -6.86 -1.39 -5.02
CA LEU A 134 -6.59 -1.12 -6.44
C LEU A 134 -6.43 -2.42 -7.24
N ARG A 135 -5.72 -3.39 -6.67
CA ARG A 135 -5.48 -4.67 -7.33
C ARG A 135 -6.73 -5.52 -7.51
N VAL A 136 -7.63 -5.51 -6.51
CA VAL A 136 -8.78 -6.42 -6.47
C VAL A 136 -10.12 -5.76 -6.83
N HIS A 137 -10.16 -4.43 -6.98
CA HIS A 137 -11.38 -3.70 -7.30
C HIS A 137 -11.99 -4.20 -8.62
N GLN A 138 -13.25 -4.61 -8.60
CA GLN A 138 -13.89 -5.27 -9.73
C GLN A 138 -13.82 -4.46 -11.04
N ASP A 139 -13.99 -3.15 -10.97
CA ASP A 139 -13.90 -2.27 -12.15
C ASP A 139 -12.48 -2.13 -12.70
N LEU A 140 -11.47 -2.44 -11.87
CA LEU A 140 -10.05 -2.26 -12.19
C LEU A 140 -9.33 -3.56 -12.58
N LEU A 141 -9.91 -4.75 -12.35
CA LEU A 141 -9.30 -6.04 -12.68
C LEU A 141 -8.83 -6.13 -14.14
N ARG A 142 -9.55 -5.47 -15.06
CA ARG A 142 -9.18 -5.41 -16.47
C ARG A 142 -7.83 -4.77 -16.75
N HIS A 143 -7.35 -3.93 -15.83
CA HIS A 143 -6.10 -3.20 -15.99
C HIS A 143 -4.87 -4.02 -15.57
N ASP A 144 -5.05 -5.15 -14.88
CA ASP A 144 -3.98 -6.01 -14.35
C ASP A 144 -2.92 -5.20 -13.59
N LEU A 145 -3.39 -4.33 -12.66
CA LEU A 145 -2.52 -3.41 -11.93
C LEU A 145 -1.47 -4.16 -11.10
N ARG A 146 -0.21 -3.79 -11.24
CA ARG A 146 0.92 -4.22 -10.42
C ARG A 146 1.31 -3.10 -9.47
N ILE A 147 1.43 -3.41 -8.19
CA ILE A 147 1.55 -2.40 -7.14
C ILE A 147 2.71 -2.76 -6.22
N LEU A 148 3.58 -1.78 -5.96
CA LEU A 148 4.64 -1.89 -4.97
C LEU A 148 4.35 -0.93 -3.81
N VAL A 149 4.54 -1.38 -2.58
CA VAL A 149 4.58 -0.52 -1.40
C VAL A 149 6.00 -0.49 -0.88
N ILE A 150 6.56 0.70 -0.69
CA ILE A 150 7.87 0.90 -0.08
C ILE A 150 7.64 1.45 1.32
N ASP A 151 7.94 0.65 2.33
CA ASP A 151 7.85 1.04 3.74
C ASP A 151 9.18 1.66 4.17
N LEU A 152 9.15 2.93 4.53
CA LEU A 152 10.29 3.70 5.06
C LEU A 152 10.02 4.18 6.50
N ASP A 153 8.93 3.72 7.15
CA ASP A 153 8.70 3.98 8.56
C ASP A 153 9.46 2.95 9.41
N PRO A 154 10.42 3.34 10.27
CA PRO A 154 11.09 2.42 11.17
C PRO A 154 10.15 1.64 12.11
N GLN A 155 8.90 2.09 12.29
CA GLN A 155 7.89 1.29 12.99
C GLN A 155 7.40 0.09 12.19
N ALA A 156 7.72 0.01 10.89
CA ALA A 156 7.40 -1.09 9.98
C ALA A 156 5.91 -1.46 9.94
N SER A 157 5.05 -0.45 10.04
CA SER A 157 3.60 -0.70 10.13
C SER A 157 3.01 -1.20 8.81
N SER A 158 3.43 -0.67 7.66
CA SER A 158 3.04 -1.20 6.35
C SER A 158 3.55 -2.62 6.15
N THR A 159 4.78 -2.90 6.57
CA THR A 159 5.37 -4.25 6.57
C THR A 159 4.53 -5.24 7.38
N MET A 160 4.08 -4.86 8.58
CA MET A 160 3.21 -5.74 9.41
C MET A 160 1.90 -6.11 8.70
N PHE A 161 1.27 -5.18 8.00
CA PHE A 161 0.02 -5.43 7.27
C PHE A 161 0.21 -6.26 6.00
N LEU A 162 1.34 -6.13 5.33
CA LEU A 162 1.58 -6.72 4.01
C LEU A 162 2.41 -8.00 4.07
N ASP A 163 3.37 -8.07 4.99
CA ASP A 163 4.24 -9.22 5.21
C ASP A 163 4.61 -9.34 6.71
N HIS A 164 3.66 -9.75 7.54
CA HIS A 164 3.84 -9.84 8.99
C HIS A 164 4.95 -10.82 9.41
N THR A 165 5.29 -11.80 8.58
CA THR A 165 6.33 -12.80 8.90
C THR A 165 7.72 -12.17 8.98
N HIS A 166 7.95 -11.10 8.21
CA HIS A 166 9.19 -10.34 8.21
C HIS A 166 9.15 -9.10 9.10
N SER A 167 8.05 -8.84 9.78
CA SER A 167 7.95 -7.68 10.70
C SER A 167 8.62 -7.91 12.07
N ILE A 168 9.04 -9.15 12.37
CA ILE A 168 9.60 -9.53 13.66
C ILE A 168 11.07 -9.93 13.52
N GLY A 169 11.94 -9.19 14.17
CA GLY A 169 13.37 -9.39 14.14
C GLY A 169 14.12 -8.35 13.32
N SER A 170 15.43 -8.50 13.19
CA SER A 170 16.23 -7.68 12.28
C SER A 170 16.05 -8.21 10.85
N ILE A 171 15.47 -7.41 10.00
CA ILE A 171 15.43 -7.66 8.56
C ILE A 171 16.72 -7.08 7.97
N LEU A 172 17.48 -7.89 7.24
CA LEU A 172 18.73 -7.45 6.63
C LEU A 172 18.50 -6.66 5.33
N GLU A 173 17.35 -6.90 4.67
CA GLU A 173 17.04 -6.36 3.35
C GLU A 173 15.81 -5.44 3.44
N THR A 174 15.99 -4.28 4.06
CA THR A 174 14.97 -3.23 4.17
C THR A 174 15.04 -2.24 3.02
N ALA A 175 14.01 -1.39 2.87
CA ALA A 175 14.02 -0.28 1.92
C ALA A 175 15.22 0.65 2.14
N ALA A 176 15.54 0.99 3.39
CA ALA A 176 16.67 1.82 3.74
C ALA A 176 18.02 1.18 3.37
N GLN A 177 18.17 -0.13 3.59
CA GLN A 177 19.37 -0.88 3.18
C GLN A 177 19.49 -0.96 1.66
N ALA A 178 18.38 -1.26 0.96
CA ALA A 178 18.37 -1.31 -0.49
C ALA A 178 18.70 0.04 -1.15
N MET A 179 18.29 1.15 -0.53
CA MET A 179 18.68 2.48 -0.98
C MET A 179 20.19 2.67 -0.95
N LEU A 180 20.90 2.20 0.08
CA LEU A 180 22.35 2.36 0.26
C LEU A 180 23.19 1.35 -0.53
N ASN A 181 22.65 0.13 -0.77
CA ASN A 181 23.46 -0.97 -1.33
C ASN A 181 23.58 -0.97 -2.86
N ASP A 182 22.99 -0.01 -3.55
CA ASP A 182 23.07 0.13 -5.03
C ASP A 182 22.80 -1.17 -5.80
N LEU A 183 21.78 -1.93 -5.35
CA LEU A 183 21.41 -3.25 -5.88
C LEU A 183 20.85 -3.14 -7.30
N ASP A 184 21.16 -4.10 -8.16
CA ASP A 184 20.51 -4.19 -9.47
C ASP A 184 19.05 -4.64 -9.37
N ALA A 185 18.31 -4.51 -10.48
CA ALA A 185 16.89 -4.86 -10.53
C ALA A 185 16.61 -6.34 -10.25
N GLU A 186 17.51 -7.25 -10.62
CA GLU A 186 17.34 -8.68 -10.39
C GLU A 186 17.49 -9.02 -8.90
N THR A 187 18.48 -8.45 -8.26
CA THR A 187 18.73 -8.59 -6.81
C THR A 187 17.59 -7.97 -6.01
N LEU A 188 17.11 -6.78 -6.38
CA LEU A 188 15.93 -6.17 -5.75
C LEU A 188 14.72 -7.10 -5.80
N ARG A 189 14.42 -7.69 -6.97
CA ARG A 189 13.28 -8.61 -7.13
C ARG A 189 13.40 -9.88 -6.31
N LYS A 190 14.62 -10.42 -6.18
CA LYS A 190 14.83 -11.72 -5.51
C LYS A 190 15.00 -11.60 -4.01
N GLU A 191 15.68 -10.57 -3.55
CA GLU A 191 16.19 -10.52 -2.17
C GLU A 191 15.46 -9.48 -1.31
N VAL A 192 14.93 -8.41 -1.93
CA VAL A 192 14.34 -7.28 -1.20
C VAL A 192 12.82 -7.23 -1.30
N ILE A 193 12.28 -7.37 -2.52
CA ILE A 193 10.85 -7.29 -2.77
C ILE A 193 10.16 -8.57 -2.30
N ARG A 194 9.10 -8.42 -1.51
CA ARG A 194 8.31 -9.51 -0.93
C ARG A 194 6.90 -9.50 -1.49
N PRO A 195 6.38 -10.64 -1.96
CA PRO A 195 4.98 -10.75 -2.37
C PRO A 195 4.07 -10.66 -1.14
N THR A 196 2.92 -10.00 -1.30
CA THR A 196 1.87 -10.02 -0.27
C THR A 196 0.88 -11.15 -0.52
N ILE A 197 -0.08 -11.34 0.40
CA ILE A 197 -1.16 -12.33 0.19
C ILE A 197 -2.05 -11.98 -1.01
N VAL A 198 -2.10 -10.71 -1.44
CA VAL A 198 -2.86 -10.28 -2.61
C VAL A 198 -1.98 -10.33 -3.86
N PRO A 199 -2.20 -11.29 -4.78
CA PRO A 199 -1.32 -11.47 -5.94
C PRO A 199 -1.21 -10.22 -6.80
N GLY A 200 0.02 -9.76 -7.08
CA GLY A 200 0.31 -8.55 -7.85
C GLY A 200 0.42 -7.29 -6.99
N VAL A 201 0.45 -7.46 -5.67
CA VAL A 201 0.86 -6.42 -4.71
C VAL A 201 2.08 -6.93 -3.97
N ASP A 202 3.17 -6.17 -4.02
CA ASP A 202 4.43 -6.49 -3.39
C ASP A 202 4.82 -5.39 -2.39
N VAL A 203 5.74 -5.70 -1.46
CA VAL A 203 6.24 -4.76 -0.46
C VAL A 203 7.77 -4.83 -0.37
N ILE A 204 8.40 -3.67 -0.18
CA ILE A 204 9.76 -3.57 0.34
C ILE A 204 9.63 -3.21 1.81
N PRO A 205 10.12 -4.09 2.72
CA PRO A 205 9.91 -3.94 4.15
C PRO A 205 10.78 -2.86 4.78
N ALA A 206 10.36 -2.39 5.95
CA ALA A 206 11.16 -1.58 6.88
C ALA A 206 11.50 -2.36 8.16
N SER A 207 12.42 -1.82 8.94
CA SER A 207 12.81 -2.35 10.24
C SER A 207 13.07 -1.21 11.24
N ILE A 208 12.95 -1.50 12.53
CA ILE A 208 13.28 -0.54 13.58
C ILE A 208 14.73 -0.02 13.48
N ASP A 209 15.64 -0.83 12.94
CA ASP A 209 17.03 -0.46 12.76
C ASP A 209 17.23 0.63 11.68
N ASP A 210 16.26 0.82 10.78
CA ASP A 210 16.28 1.88 9.77
C ASP A 210 16.26 3.28 10.39
N GLY A 211 15.80 3.42 11.65
CA GLY A 211 15.92 4.65 12.41
C GLY A 211 17.37 5.08 12.66
N PHE A 212 18.29 4.12 12.81
CA PHE A 212 19.73 4.42 12.90
C PHE A 212 20.29 4.83 11.54
N VAL A 213 19.84 4.18 10.47
CA VAL A 213 20.21 4.54 9.08
C VAL A 213 19.75 5.98 8.79
N ALA A 214 18.51 6.33 9.13
CA ALA A 214 17.99 7.69 8.95
C ALA A 214 18.81 8.73 9.71
N SER A 215 19.25 8.43 10.94
CA SER A 215 20.02 9.35 11.78
C SER A 215 21.45 9.63 11.27
N GLN A 216 22.02 8.73 10.46
CA GLN A 216 23.36 8.80 9.90
C GLN A 216 23.34 8.87 8.36
N TRP A 217 22.17 9.22 7.78
CA TRP A 217 21.92 9.11 6.36
C TRP A 217 22.99 9.79 5.48
N LYS A 218 23.32 11.03 5.79
CA LYS A 218 24.27 11.80 5.00
C LYS A 218 25.66 11.15 4.97
N GLU A 219 26.15 10.75 6.14
CA GLU A 219 27.44 10.08 6.28
C GLU A 219 27.47 8.75 5.54
N LEU A 220 26.38 7.96 5.65
CA LEU A 220 26.28 6.68 4.98
C LEU A 220 26.20 6.84 3.45
N VAL A 221 25.49 7.85 2.95
CA VAL A 221 25.47 8.14 1.51
C VAL A 221 26.84 8.59 1.00
N GLU A 222 27.56 9.45 1.74
CA GLU A 222 28.91 9.85 1.37
C GLU A 222 29.89 8.66 1.35
N GLU A 223 29.73 7.69 2.25
CA GLU A 223 30.58 6.49 2.34
C GLU A 223 30.26 5.46 1.26
N HIS A 224 28.96 5.10 1.09
CA HIS A 224 28.55 4.01 0.21
C HIS A 224 28.26 4.43 -1.23
N LEU A 225 27.83 5.68 -1.44
CA LEU A 225 27.38 6.22 -2.71
C LEU A 225 28.03 7.58 -3.03
N PRO A 226 29.38 7.66 -3.04
CA PRO A 226 30.09 8.92 -3.17
C PRO A 226 29.69 9.68 -4.44
N GLY A 227 29.33 10.96 -4.28
CA GLY A 227 28.92 11.84 -5.37
C GLY A 227 27.46 11.72 -5.79
N GLN A 228 26.65 10.87 -5.16
CA GLN A 228 25.22 10.84 -5.36
C GLN A 228 24.50 11.86 -4.47
N ASN A 229 23.39 12.43 -4.96
CA ASN A 229 22.56 13.31 -4.16
C ASN A 229 21.73 12.48 -3.16
N GLN A 230 21.88 12.77 -1.87
CA GLN A 230 21.25 12.01 -0.78
C GLN A 230 19.72 12.00 -0.80
N TYR A 231 19.09 12.90 -1.54
CA TYR A 231 17.61 13.00 -1.65
C TYR A 231 17.04 12.32 -2.89
N GLU A 232 17.88 11.84 -3.81
CA GLU A 232 17.47 11.11 -5.02
C GLU A 232 17.65 9.60 -4.91
N ILE A 233 18.18 9.09 -3.81
CA ILE A 233 18.60 7.70 -3.67
C ILE A 233 17.41 6.73 -3.78
N LEU A 234 16.28 7.03 -3.16
CA LEU A 234 15.07 6.21 -3.29
C LEU A 234 14.65 6.05 -4.75
N ARG A 235 14.65 7.15 -5.50
CA ARG A 235 14.26 7.13 -6.91
C ARG A 235 15.24 6.31 -7.75
N ARG A 236 16.53 6.60 -7.65
CA ARG A 236 17.58 6.00 -8.49
C ARG A 236 17.82 4.53 -8.19
N ASN A 237 17.90 4.18 -6.89
CA ASN A 237 18.35 2.86 -6.47
C ASN A 237 17.22 1.86 -6.27
N ILE A 238 15.95 2.31 -6.19
CA ILE A 238 14.79 1.43 -6.09
C ILE A 238 13.81 1.67 -7.23
N ILE A 239 13.18 2.84 -7.27
CA ILE A 239 12.00 3.06 -8.13
C ILE A 239 12.33 2.91 -9.61
N ASP A 240 13.38 3.57 -10.09
CA ASP A 240 13.75 3.53 -11.52
C ASP A 240 14.23 2.13 -11.95
N ARG A 241 14.75 1.31 -11.03
CA ARG A 241 15.21 -0.05 -11.33
C ARG A 241 14.09 -1.06 -11.50
N VAL A 242 12.96 -0.83 -10.86
CA VAL A 242 11.78 -1.70 -10.94
C VAL A 242 10.60 -1.05 -11.66
N ALA A 243 10.85 0.06 -12.36
CA ALA A 243 9.81 0.85 -13.02
C ALA A 243 8.98 0.04 -14.03
N ASP A 244 9.59 -0.91 -14.73
CA ASP A 244 8.91 -1.76 -15.73
C ASP A 244 7.99 -2.82 -15.09
N ASP A 245 8.12 -3.09 -13.79
CA ASP A 245 7.39 -4.15 -13.12
C ASP A 245 6.05 -3.68 -12.52
N TYR A 246 5.91 -2.37 -12.26
CA TYR A 246 4.78 -1.82 -11.50
C TYR A 246 4.05 -0.70 -12.25
N ASP A 247 2.75 -0.60 -11.97
CA ASP A 247 1.89 0.49 -12.47
C ASP A 247 1.76 1.62 -11.44
N PHE A 248 1.74 1.24 -10.14
CA PHE A 248 1.72 2.17 -9.02
C PHE A 248 2.77 1.78 -7.98
N ILE A 249 3.44 2.80 -7.43
CA ILE A 249 4.36 2.63 -6.31
C ILE A 249 3.90 3.55 -5.19
N PHE A 250 3.58 2.97 -4.03
CA PHE A 250 3.22 3.72 -2.84
C PHE A 250 4.43 3.85 -1.91
N ILE A 251 4.61 5.04 -1.35
CA ILE A 251 5.61 5.31 -0.32
C ILE A 251 4.87 5.57 1.00
N ASP A 252 5.27 4.89 2.08
CA ASP A 252 4.83 5.14 3.45
C ASP A 252 6.03 5.49 4.33
N THR A 253 5.92 6.57 5.13
CA THR A 253 6.99 7.03 6.03
C THR A 253 6.43 7.34 7.41
N GLY A 254 7.34 7.37 8.39
CA GLY A 254 7.05 7.89 9.71
C GLY A 254 6.61 9.37 9.69
N PRO A 255 6.07 9.87 10.81
CA PRO A 255 5.63 11.27 10.95
C PRO A 255 6.80 12.21 11.28
N HIS A 256 7.98 12.00 10.72
CA HIS A 256 9.19 12.73 11.02
C HIS A 256 9.70 13.49 9.81
N LEU A 257 10.29 14.67 10.05
CA LEU A 257 11.05 15.39 9.04
C LEU A 257 12.47 14.82 9.03
N ASP A 258 12.68 13.81 8.24
CA ASP A 258 13.92 13.05 8.13
C ASP A 258 14.31 12.84 6.65
N PRO A 259 15.48 12.28 6.36
CA PRO A 259 15.93 12.03 4.98
C PRO A 259 14.97 11.12 4.17
N PHE A 260 14.24 10.20 4.81
CA PHE A 260 13.30 9.32 4.12
C PHE A 260 12.08 10.08 3.62
N LEU A 261 11.56 11.02 4.42
CA LEU A 261 10.49 11.91 3.98
C LEU A 261 10.94 12.77 2.80
N LEU A 262 12.15 13.33 2.83
CA LEU A 262 12.69 14.15 1.74
C LEU A 262 12.92 13.33 0.46
N ASN A 263 13.42 12.09 0.56
CA ASN A 263 13.49 11.15 -0.55
C ASN A 263 12.10 10.81 -1.11
N GLY A 264 11.10 10.64 -0.24
CA GLY A 264 9.72 10.42 -0.64
C GLY A 264 9.14 11.60 -1.41
N LEU A 265 9.38 12.84 -0.96
CA LEU A 265 8.95 14.06 -1.67
C LEU A 265 9.63 14.20 -3.03
N ALA A 266 10.94 13.95 -3.10
CA ALA A 266 11.72 14.02 -4.32
C ALA A 266 11.31 12.96 -5.36
N ALA A 267 10.92 11.77 -4.90
CA ALA A 267 10.62 10.64 -5.75
C ALA A 267 9.18 10.58 -6.27
N SER A 268 8.25 11.31 -5.64
CA SER A 268 6.80 11.12 -5.89
C SER A 268 6.25 11.99 -7.02
N ASP A 269 5.26 11.43 -7.74
CA ASP A 269 4.45 12.15 -8.73
C ASP A 269 3.18 12.75 -8.10
N LEU A 270 2.70 12.16 -7.00
CA LEU A 270 1.49 12.56 -6.29
C LEU A 270 1.71 12.54 -4.77
N LEU A 271 1.34 13.62 -4.10
CA LEU A 271 1.15 13.62 -2.64
C LEU A 271 -0.31 13.36 -2.31
N LEU A 272 -0.56 12.37 -1.47
CA LEU A 272 -1.89 12.04 -0.96
C LEU A 272 -1.91 12.28 0.56
N THR A 273 -2.63 13.33 1.01
CA THR A 273 -2.57 13.78 2.40
C THR A 273 -3.83 13.42 3.18
N PRO A 274 -3.75 12.43 4.10
CA PRO A 274 -4.84 12.11 5.01
C PRO A 274 -5.04 13.24 6.02
N THR A 275 -6.26 13.77 6.10
CA THR A 275 -6.65 14.91 6.91
C THR A 275 -7.74 14.48 7.89
N PRO A 276 -7.42 14.14 9.14
CA PRO A 276 -8.44 13.77 10.12
C PRO A 276 -9.19 15.00 10.64
N PRO A 277 -10.49 14.85 10.99
CA PRO A 277 -11.34 15.97 11.39
C PRO A 277 -11.15 16.41 12.84
N ALA A 278 -10.48 15.60 13.69
CA ALA A 278 -10.23 15.97 15.09
C ALA A 278 -9.37 17.23 15.15
N GLN A 279 -9.80 18.23 15.92
CA GLN A 279 -9.26 19.60 15.89
C GLN A 279 -7.72 19.67 16.00
N VAL A 280 -7.13 18.90 16.93
CA VAL A 280 -5.66 18.87 17.12
C VAL A 280 -4.95 18.28 15.90
N ASP A 281 -5.49 17.22 15.32
CA ASP A 281 -4.90 16.54 14.15
C ASP A 281 -5.09 17.38 12.89
N PHE A 282 -6.27 17.98 12.74
CA PHE A 282 -6.56 18.91 11.63
C PHE A 282 -5.61 20.10 11.65
N HIS A 283 -5.46 20.77 12.80
CA HIS A 283 -4.54 21.89 12.95
C HIS A 283 -3.08 21.49 12.67
N SER A 284 -2.67 20.31 13.09
CA SER A 284 -1.32 19.79 12.80
C SER A 284 -1.12 19.53 11.30
N THR A 285 -2.14 19.02 10.61
CA THR A 285 -2.13 18.86 9.16
C THR A 285 -1.99 20.20 8.44
N LEU A 286 -2.72 21.22 8.88
CA LEU A 286 -2.58 22.58 8.31
C LEU A 286 -1.15 23.11 8.46
N LYS A 287 -0.51 22.90 9.62
CA LYS A 287 0.90 23.27 9.82
C LYS A 287 1.84 22.54 8.87
N TYR A 288 1.61 21.24 8.63
CA TYR A 288 2.36 20.50 7.64
C TYR A 288 2.22 21.11 6.25
N LEU A 289 0.99 21.39 5.82
CA LEU A 289 0.73 21.98 4.50
C LEU A 289 1.41 23.35 4.30
N THR A 290 1.51 24.16 5.37
CA THR A 290 2.23 25.45 5.28
C THR A 290 3.75 25.28 5.16
N ARG A 291 4.30 24.14 5.55
CA ARG A 291 5.75 23.83 5.45
C ARG A 291 6.12 23.10 4.17
N LEU A 292 5.16 22.55 3.47
CA LEU A 292 5.42 21.75 2.28
C LEU A 292 6.17 22.52 1.17
N PRO A 293 5.82 23.78 0.84
CA PRO A 293 6.57 24.57 -0.14
C PRO A 293 8.04 24.75 0.26
N GLU A 294 8.33 25.08 1.51
CA GLU A 294 9.69 25.26 2.00
C GLU A 294 10.53 23.95 1.87
N MET A 295 9.91 22.79 2.08
CA MET A 295 10.59 21.49 1.91
C MET A 295 10.90 21.21 0.43
N LEU A 296 10.01 21.59 -0.47
CA LEU A 296 10.23 21.44 -1.92
C LEU A 296 11.31 22.43 -2.41
N GLU A 297 11.28 23.68 -1.96
CA GLU A 297 12.31 24.69 -2.24
C GLU A 297 13.69 24.22 -1.73
N GLN A 298 13.75 23.63 -0.54
CA GLN A 298 15.01 23.05 -0.01
C GLN A 298 15.55 21.94 -0.93
N LEU A 299 14.70 21.07 -1.46
CA LEU A 299 15.12 20.03 -2.42
C LEU A 299 15.68 20.65 -3.70
N GLU A 300 15.05 21.71 -4.22
CA GLU A 300 15.53 22.45 -5.40
C GLU A 300 16.87 23.13 -5.14
N GLU A 301 17.08 23.74 -3.96
CA GLU A 301 18.36 24.32 -3.54
C GLU A 301 19.49 23.28 -3.46
N GLU A 302 19.15 22.04 -3.10
CA GLU A 302 20.07 20.90 -3.06
C GLU A 302 20.25 20.22 -4.45
N GLY A 303 19.69 20.81 -5.51
CA GLY A 303 19.83 20.33 -6.89
C GLY A 303 18.92 19.18 -7.28
N VAL A 304 17.85 18.94 -6.53
CA VAL A 304 16.81 17.94 -6.84
C VAL A 304 15.65 18.63 -7.50
N GLU A 305 15.15 18.09 -8.61
CA GLU A 305 13.95 18.56 -9.28
C GLU A 305 12.76 17.64 -8.91
N PRO A 306 11.86 18.08 -7.99
CA PRO A 306 10.68 17.30 -7.61
C PRO A 306 9.76 17.06 -8.83
N ARG A 307 9.29 15.81 -8.99
CA ARG A 307 8.44 15.42 -10.14
C ARG A 307 6.94 15.61 -9.87
N LEU A 308 6.61 16.30 -8.83
CA LEU A 308 5.26 16.40 -8.31
C LEU A 308 4.28 17.02 -9.34
N SER A 309 3.31 16.21 -9.78
CA SER A 309 2.24 16.65 -10.69
C SER A 309 0.98 17.08 -9.95
N ALA A 310 0.73 16.56 -8.74
CA ALA A 310 -0.43 16.94 -7.93
C ALA A 310 -0.22 16.70 -6.43
N SER A 311 -0.97 17.46 -5.62
CA SER A 311 -1.13 17.27 -4.19
C SER A 311 -2.63 17.21 -3.87
N ILE A 312 -3.08 16.08 -3.31
CA ILE A 312 -4.49 15.78 -3.08
C ILE A 312 -4.72 15.51 -1.60
N GLY A 313 -5.69 16.21 -1.00
CA GLY A 313 -6.16 15.94 0.35
C GLY A 313 -7.37 14.99 0.36
N PHE A 314 -7.54 14.25 1.44
CA PHE A 314 -8.77 13.51 1.70
C PHE A 314 -9.07 13.47 3.19
N MET A 315 -10.35 13.43 3.54
CA MET A 315 -10.74 13.29 4.94
C MET A 315 -10.56 11.84 5.40
N SER A 316 -9.72 11.65 6.42
CA SER A 316 -9.55 10.35 7.09
C SER A 316 -10.30 10.33 8.43
N LYS A 317 -10.62 9.14 8.94
CA LYS A 317 -11.28 8.94 10.26
C LYS A 317 -12.60 9.71 10.43
N MET A 318 -13.31 9.96 9.35
CA MET A 318 -14.61 10.64 9.40
C MET A 318 -15.64 9.82 10.18
N THR A 319 -16.45 10.51 10.94
CA THR A 319 -17.67 9.99 11.60
C THR A 319 -18.82 10.95 11.30
N GLY A 320 -20.07 10.57 11.57
CA GLY A 320 -21.24 11.41 11.36
C GLY A 320 -21.42 12.53 12.41
N LYS A 321 -20.34 13.00 13.06
CA LYS A 321 -20.41 14.09 14.04
C LYS A 321 -20.40 15.45 13.36
N ARG A 322 -21.12 16.43 13.92
CA ARG A 322 -21.23 17.79 13.37
C ARG A 322 -19.89 18.54 13.31
N ASP A 323 -19.01 18.34 14.27
CA ASP A 323 -17.67 18.93 14.31
C ASP A 323 -16.79 18.39 13.16
N HIS A 324 -16.96 17.12 12.76
CA HIS A 324 -16.28 16.54 11.61
C HIS A 324 -16.74 17.15 10.27
N GLU A 325 -18.04 17.46 10.14
CA GLU A 325 -18.55 18.16 8.96
C GLU A 325 -18.00 19.58 8.85
N THR A 326 -17.83 20.26 9.99
CA THR A 326 -17.19 21.58 10.03
C THR A 326 -15.74 21.50 9.56
N SER A 327 -14.97 20.55 10.08
CA SER A 327 -13.58 20.32 9.64
C SER A 327 -13.48 19.96 8.16
N HIS A 328 -14.44 19.18 7.63
CA HIS A 328 -14.51 18.88 6.21
C HIS A 328 -14.77 20.14 5.36
N SER A 329 -15.67 21.02 5.80
CA SER A 329 -15.92 22.29 5.11
C SER A 329 -14.66 23.16 5.07
N LEU A 330 -13.93 23.27 6.17
CA LEU A 330 -12.65 23.98 6.23
C LEU A 330 -11.58 23.33 5.34
N ALA A 331 -11.52 22.00 5.31
CA ALA A 331 -10.60 21.30 4.41
C ALA A 331 -10.88 21.61 2.93
N ARG A 332 -12.17 21.71 2.55
CA ARG A 332 -12.56 22.14 1.19
C ARG A 332 -12.10 23.56 0.86
N GLU A 333 -12.08 24.47 1.82
CA GLU A 333 -11.53 25.81 1.60
C GLU A 333 -10.01 25.78 1.37
N VAL A 334 -9.29 24.93 2.12
CA VAL A 334 -7.82 24.81 2.02
C VAL A 334 -7.39 24.13 0.73
N TYR A 335 -7.97 22.98 0.43
CA TYR A 335 -7.57 22.18 -0.73
C TYR A 335 -8.26 22.58 -2.04
N ALA A 336 -9.38 23.31 -1.96
CA ALA A 336 -10.22 23.70 -3.10
C ALA A 336 -10.57 22.48 -3.98
N SER A 337 -10.17 22.48 -5.25
CA SER A 337 -10.37 21.35 -6.17
C SER A 337 -9.49 20.13 -5.88
N ASN A 338 -8.49 20.27 -5.02
CA ASN A 338 -7.53 19.20 -4.70
C ASN A 338 -7.95 18.33 -3.51
N ILE A 339 -9.20 18.38 -3.06
CA ILE A 339 -9.74 17.46 -2.08
C ILE A 339 -10.54 16.36 -2.78
N LEU A 340 -10.43 15.12 -2.28
CA LEU A 340 -11.32 14.04 -2.70
C LEU A 340 -12.70 14.19 -2.05
N ASP A 341 -13.75 13.99 -2.82
CA ASP A 341 -15.13 13.94 -2.29
C ASP A 341 -15.38 12.69 -1.44
N SER A 342 -14.60 11.63 -1.68
CA SER A 342 -14.65 10.40 -0.89
C SER A 342 -13.71 10.49 0.31
N SER A 343 -14.19 10.06 1.47
CA SER A 343 -13.42 10.00 2.71
C SER A 343 -13.15 8.55 3.13
N LEU A 344 -12.11 8.35 3.93
CA LEU A 344 -11.88 7.08 4.63
C LEU A 344 -12.48 7.19 6.05
N PRO A 345 -13.63 6.54 6.32
CA PRO A 345 -14.31 6.69 7.61
C PRO A 345 -13.59 5.93 8.72
N ARG A 346 -13.85 6.34 9.97
CA ARG A 346 -13.49 5.56 11.14
C ARG A 346 -14.51 4.44 11.34
N LEU A 347 -14.12 3.20 11.12
CA LEU A 347 -14.95 2.01 11.26
C LEU A 347 -14.20 0.92 12.00
N ASP A 348 -14.91 0.16 12.83
CA ASP A 348 -14.38 -0.98 13.58
C ASP A 348 -13.67 -2.01 12.67
N GLY A 349 -14.12 -2.15 11.43
CA GLY A 349 -13.49 -3.04 10.45
C GLY A 349 -12.03 -2.72 10.19
N PHE A 350 -11.65 -1.44 10.12
CA PHE A 350 -10.25 -1.04 9.96
C PHE A 350 -9.43 -1.26 11.24
N GLU A 351 -10.03 -0.99 12.43
CA GLU A 351 -9.34 -1.14 13.71
C GLU A 351 -9.06 -2.62 14.01
N ARG A 352 -10.05 -3.51 13.79
CA ARG A 352 -9.91 -4.95 14.05
C ARG A 352 -9.04 -5.69 13.07
N CYS A 353 -8.95 -5.25 11.82
CA CYS A 353 -8.00 -5.82 10.88
C CYS A 353 -6.54 -5.63 11.33
N GLY A 354 -6.25 -4.56 12.10
CA GLY A 354 -4.95 -4.37 12.74
C GLY A 354 -4.61 -5.44 13.78
N GLU A 355 -5.60 -6.10 14.39
CA GLU A 355 -5.38 -7.18 15.37
C GLU A 355 -4.83 -8.46 14.73
N SER A 356 -5.17 -8.72 13.45
CA SER A 356 -4.68 -9.87 12.66
C SER A 356 -3.62 -9.50 11.63
N PHE A 357 -3.16 -8.25 11.63
CA PHE A 357 -2.27 -7.70 10.60
C PHE A 357 -2.78 -7.91 9.18
N ASP A 358 -4.08 -7.77 8.99
CA ASP A 358 -4.73 -7.79 7.68
C ASP A 358 -5.22 -6.39 7.30
N THR A 359 -5.36 -6.14 6.01
CA THR A 359 -6.20 -5.03 5.55
C THR A 359 -7.67 -5.47 5.51
N VAL A 360 -8.59 -4.53 5.45
CA VAL A 360 -10.01 -4.87 5.24
C VAL A 360 -10.24 -5.64 3.93
N ILE A 361 -9.29 -5.58 3.00
CA ILE A 361 -9.34 -6.27 1.71
C ILE A 361 -8.78 -7.69 1.82
N SER A 362 -7.64 -7.88 2.50
CA SER A 362 -7.01 -9.20 2.65
C SER A 362 -7.66 -10.07 3.74
N ALA A 363 -8.30 -9.46 4.74
CA ALA A 363 -8.95 -10.20 5.82
C ALA A 363 -9.97 -11.23 5.29
N ASN A 364 -9.81 -12.49 5.66
CA ASN A 364 -10.76 -13.53 5.26
C ASN A 364 -12.02 -13.45 6.14
N PRO A 365 -13.24 -13.35 5.57
CA PRO A 365 -14.46 -13.28 6.35
C PRO A 365 -14.71 -14.46 7.29
N GLN A 366 -14.07 -15.61 7.03
CA GLN A 366 -14.26 -16.84 7.84
C GLN A 366 -13.44 -16.82 9.13
N SER A 367 -12.29 -16.14 9.13
CA SER A 367 -11.39 -16.03 10.28
C SER A 367 -11.36 -14.63 10.88
N TYR A 368 -12.10 -13.68 10.30
CA TYR A 368 -12.12 -12.32 10.81
C TYR A 368 -12.67 -12.26 12.26
N PRO A 369 -11.92 -11.67 13.20
CA PRO A 369 -12.28 -11.72 14.63
C PRO A 369 -13.49 -10.85 15.00
N GLY A 370 -13.96 -10.00 14.08
CA GLY A 370 -15.07 -9.10 14.30
C GLY A 370 -16.37 -9.51 13.60
N SER A 371 -17.33 -8.59 13.53
CA SER A 371 -18.57 -8.78 12.80
C SER A 371 -18.33 -8.81 11.30
N ALA A 372 -18.85 -9.83 10.60
CA ALA A 372 -18.80 -9.90 9.15
C ALA A 372 -19.46 -8.69 8.46
N GLU A 373 -20.50 -8.11 9.08
CA GLU A 373 -21.14 -6.89 8.60
C GLU A 373 -20.25 -5.66 8.74
N ALA A 374 -19.51 -5.54 9.84
CA ALA A 374 -18.52 -4.47 10.04
C ALA A 374 -17.39 -4.56 9.00
N LEU A 375 -16.88 -5.76 8.74
CA LEU A 375 -15.89 -5.99 7.69
C LEU A 375 -16.44 -5.63 6.31
N LYS A 376 -17.63 -6.08 5.98
CA LYS A 376 -18.29 -5.78 4.70
C LYS A 376 -18.47 -4.27 4.50
N LYS A 377 -18.92 -3.56 5.55
CA LYS A 377 -19.07 -2.11 5.51
C LYS A 377 -17.73 -1.41 5.26
N ALA A 378 -16.69 -1.81 5.99
CA ALA A 378 -15.36 -1.24 5.83
C ALA A 378 -14.78 -1.49 4.42
N ARG A 379 -15.01 -2.67 3.85
CA ARG A 379 -14.65 -2.98 2.45
C ARG A 379 -15.35 -2.08 1.45
N THR A 380 -16.67 -1.93 1.58
CA THR A 380 -17.43 -1.06 0.68
C THR A 380 -16.91 0.37 0.70
N GLU A 381 -16.58 0.90 1.88
CA GLU A 381 -15.99 2.23 2.00
C GLU A 381 -14.56 2.29 1.44
N ALA A 382 -13.76 1.25 1.66
CA ALA A 382 -12.42 1.15 1.08
C ALA A 382 -12.45 1.09 -0.46
N GLU A 383 -13.34 0.30 -1.04
CA GLU A 383 -13.53 0.20 -2.49
C GLU A 383 -14.01 1.54 -3.09
N ARG A 384 -14.97 2.20 -2.43
CA ARG A 384 -15.44 3.52 -2.87
C ARG A 384 -14.33 4.56 -2.84
N PHE A 385 -13.56 4.60 -1.75
CA PHE A 385 -12.41 5.49 -1.60
C PHE A 385 -11.33 5.22 -2.66
N THR A 386 -11.00 3.95 -2.86
CA THR A 386 -10.01 3.52 -3.85
C THR A 386 -10.41 3.92 -5.26
N LYS A 387 -11.68 3.75 -5.62
CA LYS A 387 -12.18 4.17 -6.94
C LYS A 387 -12.07 5.68 -7.13
N ALA A 388 -12.39 6.47 -6.11
CA ALA A 388 -12.24 7.92 -6.15
C ALA A 388 -10.78 8.37 -6.30
N VAL A 389 -9.85 7.70 -5.60
CA VAL A 389 -8.40 7.95 -5.76
C VAL A 389 -7.95 7.59 -7.17
N PHE A 390 -8.33 6.41 -7.68
CA PHE A 390 -7.97 5.99 -9.02
C PHE A 390 -8.48 6.96 -10.09
N ASP A 391 -9.75 7.37 -10.02
CA ASP A 391 -10.34 8.30 -10.98
C ASP A 391 -9.65 9.67 -10.94
N ARG A 392 -9.21 10.12 -9.77
CA ARG A 392 -8.46 11.36 -9.63
C ARG A 392 -7.05 11.24 -10.23
N ILE A 393 -6.38 10.10 -10.05
CA ILE A 393 -5.08 9.83 -10.68
C ILE A 393 -5.21 9.85 -12.20
N GLU A 394 -6.22 9.17 -12.76
CA GLU A 394 -6.48 9.17 -14.20
C GLU A 394 -6.73 10.59 -14.75
N PHE A 395 -7.48 11.40 -13.99
CA PHE A 395 -7.72 12.79 -14.36
C PHE A 395 -6.40 13.58 -14.41
N VAL A 396 -5.58 13.51 -13.35
CA VAL A 396 -4.28 14.23 -13.28
C VAL A 396 -3.33 13.76 -14.38
N ARG A 397 -3.22 12.44 -14.60
CA ARG A 397 -2.34 11.89 -15.66
C ARG A 397 -2.84 12.25 -17.05
N GLY A 398 -4.15 12.33 -17.25
CA GLY A 398 -4.75 12.74 -18.52
C GLY A 398 -4.58 14.22 -18.83
N GLU A 399 -4.45 15.10 -17.84
CA GLU A 399 -4.14 16.52 -18.04
C GLU A 399 -2.65 16.77 -18.31
N ALA A 400 -1.77 15.88 -17.85
CA ALA A 400 -0.32 15.99 -18.04
C ALA A 400 0.19 15.35 -19.36
N ALA A 401 -0.65 14.55 -20.05
CA ALA A 401 -0.34 13.88 -21.31
C ALA A 401 -0.75 14.71 -22.53
#